data_00c8440716e4d7daed904a8b36afb4dc
#
_entry.id   00c8440716e4d7daed904a8b36afb4dc
#
_cell.length_a   1.000
_cell.length_b   1.000
_cell.length_c   1.000
_cell.angle_alpha   90.00
_cell.angle_beta   90.00
_cell.angle_gamma   90.00
#
_symmetry.space_group_name_H-M   'P 1'
#
loop_
_entity.id
_entity.type
_entity.pdbx_description
1 polymer ?
#
loop_
_entity_poly.entity_id
_entity_poly.type
_entity_poly.pdbx_seq_one_letter_code
_entity_poly.pdbx_strand_id
1 'polypeptide(L)'
;MTQAIRLLCDGPFAAPATHPSPIQGAPDIVDPFTSGALTYTTNGIDSFQAPSAYGSRRHAWVHVFPEGRIHQKADKTMRYFKWGVARLILEAEPCPDVVPMWIEGMDQVMHESREWPRFVPRPGKDVSVTFGDKVDTEATFGDLRARWKSLRDRVKKIKGEEAADEVGILRDDELKYGQEAVELRKECTLRVRKEVLKLRVQQGWPAEDPKASLVETWRQEGDTSKRDGKMQDGSWIRDT
;
A
#
# COMPACT_ATOMS: atom_id res chain seq x y z
N MET A 1 7.34 2.44 1.10
CA MET A 1 6.38 1.86 2.08
C MET A 1 6.53 2.47 3.47
N THR A 2 7.74 2.62 4.00
CA THR A 2 8.02 3.22 5.33
C THR A 2 7.31 4.56 5.55
N GLN A 3 7.44 5.50 4.62
CA GLN A 3 6.81 6.81 4.74
C GLN A 3 5.28 6.74 4.76
N ALA A 4 4.70 5.85 3.94
CA ALA A 4 3.25 5.65 3.92
C ALA A 4 2.74 5.07 5.24
N ILE A 5 3.49 4.14 5.87
CA ILE A 5 3.16 3.63 7.20
C ILE A 5 3.22 4.75 8.24
N ARG A 6 4.29 5.55 8.22
CA ARG A 6 4.47 6.68 9.14
C ARG A 6 3.36 7.72 9.01
N LEU A 7 2.89 7.96 7.78
CA LEU A 7 1.76 8.85 7.53
C LEU A 7 0.47 8.40 8.19
N LEU A 8 0.27 7.11 8.28
CA LEU A 8 -0.92 6.50 8.84
C LEU A 8 -0.83 6.33 10.36
N CYS A 9 0.31 6.65 10.97
CA CYS A 9 0.51 6.51 12.42
C CYS A 9 0.31 7.83 13.16
N ASP A 10 -0.28 7.77 14.35
CA ASP A 10 -0.47 8.95 15.19
C ASP A 10 0.83 9.45 15.84
N GLY A 11 1.90 8.67 15.76
CA GLY A 11 2.91 8.91 16.69
C GLY A 11 4.40 8.80 16.57
N PRO A 12 5.15 8.45 15.55
CA PRO A 12 6.61 8.52 15.69
C PRO A 12 7.16 9.96 15.66
N PHE A 13 6.34 10.94 15.36
CA PHE A 13 6.72 12.36 15.24
C PHE A 13 6.02 13.25 16.24
N ALA A 14 5.27 12.66 17.18
CA ALA A 14 4.82 13.42 18.34
C ALA A 14 6.06 13.95 19.06
N ALA A 15 6.14 15.27 19.23
CA ALA A 15 7.12 15.83 20.13
C ALA A 15 7.01 15.12 21.49
N PRO A 16 8.13 14.88 22.18
CA PRO A 16 8.09 14.26 23.50
C PRO A 16 7.05 14.99 24.36
N ALA A 17 6.37 14.28 25.19
CA ALA A 17 5.15 14.61 25.96
C ALA A 17 5.10 15.95 26.76
N THR A 18 5.86 16.93 26.35
CA THR A 18 5.79 18.31 26.87
C THR A 18 4.63 19.13 26.30
N HIS A 19 3.95 18.60 25.26
CA HIS A 19 2.76 19.24 24.72
C HIS A 19 1.52 18.40 25.02
N PRO A 20 0.47 19.01 25.60
CA PRO A 20 -0.79 18.32 25.83
C PRO A 20 -1.35 17.78 24.52
N SER A 21 -2.05 16.64 24.60
CA SER A 21 -2.77 16.04 23.48
C SER A 21 -3.46 17.10 22.65
N PRO A 22 -3.46 16.96 21.31
CA PRO A 22 -4.01 17.98 20.44
C PRO A 22 -5.49 18.17 20.74
N ILE A 23 -5.79 19.21 21.49
CA ILE A 23 -7.11 19.79 21.57
C ILE A 23 -7.43 20.30 20.18
N GLN A 24 -8.67 20.21 19.74
CA GLN A 24 -9.12 20.82 18.48
C GLN A 24 -8.54 22.23 18.34
N GLY A 25 -7.71 22.45 17.31
CA GLY A 25 -7.02 23.72 17.11
C GLY A 25 -5.58 23.79 17.61
N ALA A 26 -5.01 22.70 18.14
CA ALA A 26 -3.59 22.65 18.45
C ALA A 26 -2.74 22.78 17.18
N PRO A 27 -1.58 23.46 17.24
CA PRO A 27 -0.66 23.53 16.12
C PRO A 27 -0.24 22.11 15.68
N ASP A 28 -0.06 21.96 14.39
CA ASP A 28 0.36 20.71 13.80
C ASP A 28 1.63 20.16 14.45
N ILE A 29 1.70 18.86 14.57
CA ILE A 29 2.88 18.17 15.09
C ILE A 29 4.05 18.45 14.13
N VAL A 30 5.13 18.99 14.66
CA VAL A 30 6.37 19.16 13.89
C VAL A 30 6.95 17.79 13.59
N ASP A 31 6.92 17.41 12.34
CA ASP A 31 7.53 16.18 11.86
C ASP A 31 8.87 16.47 11.14
N PRO A 32 9.70 15.45 10.87
CA PRO A 32 10.96 15.64 10.18
C PRO A 32 10.83 16.25 8.76
N PHE A 33 9.69 16.08 8.11
CA PHE A 33 9.41 16.69 6.82
C PHE A 33 9.17 18.20 6.96
N THR A 34 8.46 18.61 7.99
CA THR A 34 8.17 20.01 8.28
C THR A 34 9.43 20.74 8.78
N SER A 35 10.28 20.08 9.56
CA SER A 35 11.52 20.64 10.08
C SER A 35 12.63 20.79 9.01
N GLY A 36 12.43 20.30 7.79
CA GLY A 36 13.45 20.30 6.75
C GLY A 36 14.61 19.35 7.00
N ALA A 37 14.49 18.46 7.99
CA ALA A 37 15.51 17.46 8.31
C ALA A 37 15.59 16.31 7.30
N LEU A 38 14.55 16.12 6.48
CA LEU A 38 14.53 15.11 5.44
C LEU A 38 14.68 15.75 4.06
N THR A 39 15.47 15.11 3.25
CA THR A 39 15.69 15.48 1.85
C THR A 39 15.29 14.32 0.94
N TYR A 40 14.96 14.63 -0.30
CA TYR A 40 14.79 13.63 -1.36
C TYR A 40 15.66 14.02 -2.56
N THR A 41 15.93 13.07 -3.42
CA THR A 41 16.67 13.25 -4.66
C THR A 41 15.82 12.76 -5.83
N THR A 42 15.96 13.40 -6.99
CA THR A 42 15.27 13.00 -8.22
C THR A 42 16.17 12.19 -9.15
N ASN A 43 17.48 12.36 -9.06
CA ASN A 43 18.47 11.75 -9.94
C ASN A 43 19.65 11.11 -9.17
N GLY A 44 19.60 11.06 -7.83
CA GLY A 44 20.68 10.54 -6.98
C GLY A 44 21.83 11.52 -6.73
N ILE A 45 21.81 12.71 -7.31
CA ILE A 45 22.86 13.74 -7.19
C ILE A 45 22.31 15.01 -6.55
N ASP A 46 21.14 15.45 -7.02
CA ASP A 46 20.44 16.61 -6.45
C ASP A 46 19.84 16.28 -5.08
N SER A 47 19.64 17.30 -4.27
CA SER A 47 19.02 17.16 -2.96
C SER A 47 18.06 18.31 -2.73
N PHE A 48 16.81 17.99 -2.46
CA PHE A 48 15.75 18.93 -2.14
C PHE A 48 15.20 18.64 -0.75
N GLN A 49 14.76 19.66 -0.07
CA GLN A 49 13.98 19.46 1.16
C GLN A 49 12.69 18.75 0.84
N ALA A 50 12.35 17.75 1.64
CA ALA A 50 11.07 17.08 1.50
C ALA A 50 9.95 18.11 1.73
N PRO A 51 8.92 18.16 0.85
CA PRO A 51 7.83 19.09 1.03
C PRO A 51 7.15 18.82 2.36
N SER A 52 6.82 19.86 3.09
CA SER A 52 5.96 19.81 4.28
C SER A 52 4.53 19.49 3.86
N ALA A 53 4.33 18.28 3.34
CA ALA A 53 3.06 17.89 2.74
C ALA A 53 1.95 17.65 3.78
N TYR A 54 2.26 17.67 5.08
CA TYR A 54 1.39 17.07 6.07
C TYR A 54 1.26 17.93 7.30
N GLY A 55 0.60 19.07 7.13
CA GLY A 55 0.27 19.95 8.22
C GLY A 55 -0.66 19.33 9.27
N SER A 56 -1.38 18.25 8.96
CA SER A 56 -2.21 17.52 9.92
C SER A 56 -2.30 16.05 9.54
N ARG A 57 -1.85 15.16 10.42
CA ARG A 57 -1.95 13.70 10.22
C ARG A 57 -3.34 13.14 10.35
N ARG A 58 -4.27 13.88 10.95
CA ARG A 58 -5.67 13.46 11.10
C ARG A 58 -6.35 13.20 9.77
N HIS A 59 -5.77 13.70 8.68
CA HIS A 59 -6.32 13.62 7.34
C HIS A 59 -5.34 13.02 6.33
N ALA A 60 -4.37 12.24 6.79
CA ALA A 60 -3.45 11.55 5.90
C ALA A 60 -4.21 10.53 5.06
N TRP A 61 -3.99 10.57 3.77
CA TRP A 61 -4.57 9.65 2.80
C TRP A 61 -3.48 8.97 2.00
N VAL A 62 -3.50 7.64 1.99
CA VAL A 62 -2.59 6.83 1.19
C VAL A 62 -3.40 6.05 0.17
N HIS A 63 -3.26 6.41 -1.10
CA HIS A 63 -3.89 5.71 -2.21
C HIS A 63 -2.94 4.61 -2.71
N VAL A 64 -3.45 3.38 -2.78
CA VAL A 64 -2.65 2.20 -3.14
C VAL A 64 -3.32 1.43 -4.27
N PHE A 65 -2.53 1.08 -5.28
CA PHE A 65 -2.89 0.12 -6.31
C PHE A 65 -2.16 -1.19 -6.02
N PRO A 66 -2.75 -2.10 -5.25
CA PRO A 66 -2.02 -3.23 -4.69
C PRO A 66 -1.65 -4.30 -5.72
N GLU A 67 -2.25 -4.30 -6.90
CA GLU A 67 -1.83 -5.13 -8.03
C GLU A 67 -0.41 -4.78 -8.51
N GLY A 68 0.03 -3.53 -8.30
CA GLY A 68 1.36 -3.02 -8.63
C GLY A 68 1.69 -3.08 -10.13
N ARG A 69 0.69 -3.30 -10.98
CA ARG A 69 0.79 -3.36 -12.44
C ARG A 69 -0.55 -3.00 -13.05
N ILE A 70 -0.54 -2.33 -14.18
CA ILE A 70 -1.73 -2.14 -15.00
C ILE A 70 -2.16 -3.50 -15.55
N HIS A 71 -3.45 -3.77 -15.47
CA HIS A 71 -4.06 -5.00 -15.92
C HIS A 71 -5.45 -4.70 -16.49
N GLN A 72 -5.66 -5.03 -17.75
CA GLN A 72 -6.83 -4.61 -18.51
C GLN A 72 -7.51 -5.80 -19.24
N LYS A 73 -7.76 -6.90 -18.50
CA LYS A 73 -8.57 -8.00 -19.03
C LYS A 73 -10.02 -7.56 -19.25
N ALA A 74 -10.63 -8.07 -20.31
CA ALA A 74 -12.00 -7.75 -20.67
C ALA A 74 -13.01 -8.16 -19.59
N ASP A 75 -12.77 -9.26 -18.90
CA ASP A 75 -13.58 -9.76 -17.79
C ASP A 75 -13.35 -9.04 -16.45
N LYS A 76 -12.44 -8.04 -16.45
CA LYS A 76 -12.06 -7.29 -15.25
C LYS A 76 -11.62 -8.17 -14.08
N THR A 77 -11.03 -9.33 -14.37
CA THR A 77 -10.39 -10.17 -13.35
C THR A 77 -9.24 -9.40 -12.71
N MET A 78 -9.21 -9.33 -11.38
CA MET A 78 -8.11 -8.69 -10.65
C MET A 78 -6.90 -9.63 -10.55
N ARG A 79 -5.71 -9.07 -10.66
CA ARG A 79 -4.48 -9.80 -10.33
C ARG A 79 -4.39 -10.06 -8.83
N TYR A 80 -3.39 -10.87 -8.44
CA TYR A 80 -3.01 -10.96 -7.04
C TYR A 80 -2.53 -9.60 -6.52
N PHE A 81 -2.75 -9.35 -5.26
CA PHE A 81 -2.26 -8.13 -4.61
C PHE A 81 -0.86 -8.34 -4.04
N LYS A 82 0.00 -7.36 -4.23
CA LYS A 82 1.31 -7.34 -3.59
C LYS A 82 1.16 -7.08 -2.09
N TRP A 83 1.82 -7.85 -1.29
CA TRP A 83 1.73 -7.84 0.18
C TRP A 83 2.22 -6.54 0.86
N GLY A 84 2.76 -5.58 0.09
CA GLY A 84 3.04 -4.25 0.59
C GLY A 84 1.85 -3.56 1.26
N VAL A 85 0.62 -3.79 0.76
CA VAL A 85 -0.60 -3.22 1.37
C VAL A 85 -0.83 -3.76 2.78
N ALA A 86 -0.48 -5.01 3.06
CA ALA A 86 -0.61 -5.60 4.39
C ALA A 86 0.25 -4.88 5.43
N ARG A 87 1.41 -4.36 5.04
CA ARG A 87 2.27 -3.60 5.95
C ARG A 87 1.61 -2.31 6.44
N LEU A 88 0.82 -1.65 5.60
CA LEU A 88 0.07 -0.46 5.98
C LEU A 88 -0.94 -0.75 7.09
N ILE A 89 -1.55 -1.94 7.04
CA ILE A 89 -2.58 -2.36 7.99
C ILE A 89 -1.96 -2.96 9.26
N LEU A 90 -0.93 -3.79 9.12
CA LEU A 90 -0.34 -4.52 10.24
C LEU A 90 0.60 -3.65 11.07
N GLU A 91 1.31 -2.70 10.45
CA GLU A 91 2.37 -1.94 11.10
C GLU A 91 1.94 -0.54 11.56
N ALA A 92 0.89 0.05 10.98
CA ALA A 92 0.43 1.36 11.41
C ALA A 92 -0.36 1.30 12.73
N GLU A 93 -0.14 2.29 13.59
CA GLU A 93 -0.87 2.48 14.86
C GLU A 93 -1.37 3.92 14.96
N PRO A 94 -2.69 4.11 15.11
CA PRO A 94 -3.77 3.10 15.11
C PRO A 94 -3.93 2.40 13.76
N CYS A 95 -4.85 1.40 13.69
CA CYS A 95 -5.20 0.81 12.42
C CYS A 95 -5.81 1.87 11.49
N PRO A 96 -5.30 2.04 10.27
CA PRO A 96 -5.88 3.01 9.36
C PRO A 96 -7.28 2.58 8.91
N ASP A 97 -8.13 3.56 8.62
CA ASP A 97 -9.38 3.32 7.92
C ASP A 97 -9.09 2.78 6.52
N VAL A 98 -9.79 1.73 6.13
CA VAL A 98 -9.66 1.10 4.82
C VAL A 98 -10.94 1.32 4.04
N VAL A 99 -10.83 1.97 2.88
CA VAL A 99 -11.96 2.20 1.96
C VAL A 99 -11.60 1.55 0.63
N PRO A 100 -12.27 0.46 0.24
CA PRO A 100 -12.03 -0.16 -1.05
C PRO A 100 -12.55 0.73 -2.18
N MET A 101 -11.85 0.71 -3.32
CA MET A 101 -12.20 1.50 -4.48
C MET A 101 -12.10 0.66 -5.75
N TRP A 102 -13.05 0.86 -6.66
CA TRP A 102 -13.11 0.21 -7.97
C TRP A 102 -13.13 1.26 -9.07
N ILE A 103 -12.22 1.12 -10.04
CA ILE A 103 -12.09 2.06 -11.17
C ILE A 103 -12.34 1.30 -12.47
N GLU A 104 -13.22 1.84 -13.30
CA GLU A 104 -13.55 1.30 -14.62
C GLU A 104 -13.39 2.33 -15.72
N GLY A 105 -13.29 1.86 -16.96
CA GLY A 105 -13.24 2.72 -18.15
C GLY A 105 -11.83 3.20 -18.53
N MET A 106 -10.83 3.05 -17.69
CA MET A 106 -9.46 3.47 -18.00
C MET A 106 -8.87 2.73 -19.21
N ASP A 107 -9.27 1.49 -19.44
CA ASP A 107 -8.92 0.71 -20.62
C ASP A 107 -9.47 1.32 -21.91
N GLN A 108 -10.61 1.99 -21.87
CA GLN A 108 -11.16 2.71 -23.02
C GLN A 108 -10.37 3.99 -23.34
N VAL A 109 -9.82 4.63 -22.31
CA VAL A 109 -9.01 5.84 -22.48
C VAL A 109 -7.62 5.45 -23.01
N MET A 110 -6.98 4.46 -22.38
CA MET A 110 -5.63 4.04 -22.74
C MET A 110 -5.44 2.55 -22.48
N HIS A 111 -5.64 1.72 -23.49
CA HIS A 111 -5.46 0.28 -23.40
C HIS A 111 -3.98 -0.09 -23.56
N GLU A 112 -3.48 -1.06 -22.77
CA GLU A 112 -2.08 -1.48 -22.80
C GLU A 112 -1.64 -2.12 -24.13
N SER A 113 -2.56 -2.80 -24.83
CA SER A 113 -2.30 -3.45 -26.14
C SER A 113 -2.49 -2.54 -27.35
N ARG A 114 -2.75 -1.27 -27.13
CA ARG A 114 -3.06 -0.33 -28.19
C ARG A 114 -1.84 -0.06 -29.07
N GLU A 115 -2.10 0.08 -30.38
CA GLU A 115 -1.10 0.47 -31.37
C GLU A 115 -0.73 1.95 -31.31
N TRP A 116 0.30 2.33 -32.07
CA TRP A 116 0.76 3.72 -32.19
C TRP A 116 -0.35 4.65 -32.69
N PRO A 117 -0.51 5.88 -32.17
CA PRO A 117 0.28 6.53 -31.12
C PRO A 117 -0.20 6.15 -29.69
N ARG A 118 0.63 5.44 -28.95
CA ARG A 118 0.29 4.90 -27.61
C ARG A 118 0.12 5.97 -26.52
N PHE A 119 0.76 7.12 -26.69
CA PHE A 119 0.81 8.18 -25.70
C PHE A 119 -0.38 9.14 -25.74
N VAL A 120 -1.22 9.07 -26.78
CA VAL A 120 -2.38 9.95 -26.91
C VAL A 120 -3.60 9.31 -26.27
N PRO A 121 -4.12 9.81 -25.14
CA PRO A 121 -5.35 9.28 -24.55
C PRO A 121 -6.54 9.52 -25.48
N ARG A 122 -7.50 8.61 -25.47
CA ARG A 122 -8.76 8.78 -26.24
C ARG A 122 -9.72 9.67 -25.45
N PRO A 123 -10.09 10.84 -25.95
CA PRO A 123 -11.06 11.70 -25.28
C PRO A 123 -12.48 11.14 -25.38
N GLY A 124 -13.40 11.65 -24.55
CA GLY A 124 -14.82 11.33 -24.59
C GLY A 124 -15.14 9.87 -24.17
N LYS A 125 -14.35 9.31 -23.29
CA LYS A 125 -14.59 8.00 -22.70
C LYS A 125 -15.08 8.12 -21.27
N ASP A 126 -16.02 7.28 -20.91
CA ASP A 126 -16.56 7.25 -19.55
C ASP A 126 -15.60 6.50 -18.63
N VAL A 127 -15.26 7.16 -17.52
CA VAL A 127 -14.49 6.59 -16.44
C VAL A 127 -15.30 6.70 -15.17
N SER A 128 -15.48 5.59 -14.47
CA SER A 128 -16.18 5.56 -13.20
C SER A 128 -15.25 5.19 -12.06
N VAL A 129 -15.50 5.78 -10.91
CA VAL A 129 -14.81 5.43 -9.65
C VAL A 129 -15.88 5.17 -8.62
N THR A 130 -15.93 3.94 -8.13
CA THR A 130 -16.86 3.51 -7.09
C THR A 130 -16.11 3.30 -5.80
N PHE A 131 -16.54 3.99 -4.74
CA PHE A 131 -16.04 3.77 -3.39
C PHE A 131 -16.98 2.83 -2.66
N GLY A 132 -16.41 1.87 -1.96
CA GLY A 132 -17.17 1.03 -1.03
C GLY A 132 -17.29 1.67 0.34
N ASP A 133 -18.02 1.00 1.21
CA ASP A 133 -18.11 1.39 2.60
C ASP A 133 -16.76 1.21 3.30
N LYS A 134 -16.54 2.01 4.34
CA LYS A 134 -15.38 1.83 5.22
C LYS A 134 -15.42 0.43 5.83
N VAL A 135 -14.33 -0.31 5.67
CA VAL A 135 -14.18 -1.66 6.22
C VAL A 135 -14.16 -1.59 7.74
N ASP A 136 -14.90 -2.47 8.40
CA ASP A 136 -14.69 -2.72 9.82
C ASP A 136 -13.33 -3.38 10.01
N THR A 137 -12.35 -2.55 10.33
CA THR A 137 -10.94 -2.96 10.41
C THR A 137 -10.67 -3.84 11.61
N GLU A 138 -11.42 -3.69 12.71
CA GLU A 138 -11.27 -4.55 13.88
C GLU A 138 -11.81 -5.96 13.58
N ALA A 139 -13.01 -6.07 13.03
CA ALA A 139 -13.57 -7.36 12.66
C ALA A 139 -12.76 -8.05 11.55
N THR A 140 -12.18 -7.27 10.63
CA THR A 140 -11.50 -7.84 9.45
C THR A 140 -10.03 -8.14 9.69
N PHE A 141 -9.31 -7.33 10.47
CA PHE A 141 -7.86 -7.43 10.62
C PHE A 141 -7.38 -7.51 12.07
N GLY A 142 -8.25 -7.35 13.07
CA GLY A 142 -7.87 -7.29 14.48
C GLY A 142 -7.08 -8.51 14.95
N ASP A 143 -7.49 -9.72 14.55
CA ASP A 143 -6.79 -10.96 14.84
C ASP A 143 -5.37 -11.00 14.25
N LEU A 144 -5.22 -10.55 13.01
CA LEU A 144 -3.92 -10.50 12.33
C LEU A 144 -3.00 -9.46 12.96
N ARG A 145 -3.53 -8.31 13.33
CA ARG A 145 -2.79 -7.26 14.03
C ARG A 145 -2.31 -7.74 15.40
N ALA A 146 -3.16 -8.43 16.15
CA ALA A 146 -2.78 -9.00 17.44
C ALA A 146 -1.64 -10.02 17.31
N ARG A 147 -1.70 -10.89 16.30
CA ARG A 147 -0.63 -11.85 15.99
C ARG A 147 0.64 -11.15 15.53
N TRP A 148 0.54 -10.13 14.71
CA TRP A 148 1.68 -9.33 14.27
C TRP A 148 2.37 -8.63 15.45
N LYS A 149 1.59 -8.04 16.36
CA LYS A 149 2.10 -7.43 17.59
C LYS A 149 2.83 -8.46 18.45
N SER A 150 2.22 -9.63 18.67
CA SER A 150 2.84 -10.70 19.44
C SER A 150 4.16 -11.18 18.81
N LEU A 151 4.24 -11.27 17.49
CA LEU A 151 5.47 -11.62 16.78
C LEU A 151 6.55 -10.55 17.00
N ARG A 152 6.21 -9.27 16.86
CA ARG A 152 7.13 -8.15 17.11
C ARG A 152 7.65 -8.17 18.54
N ASP A 153 6.76 -8.34 19.53
CA ASP A 153 7.13 -8.36 20.94
C ASP A 153 8.06 -9.55 21.27
N ARG A 154 7.83 -10.70 20.64
CA ARG A 154 8.70 -11.88 20.78
C ARG A 154 10.10 -11.61 20.20
N VAL A 155 10.19 -11.03 19.00
CA VAL A 155 11.47 -10.66 18.38
C VAL A 155 12.20 -9.63 19.23
N LYS A 156 11.50 -8.60 19.70
CA LYS A 156 12.03 -7.57 20.58
C LYS A 156 12.60 -8.18 21.89
N LYS A 157 11.88 -9.10 22.49
CA LYS A 157 12.33 -9.78 23.73
C LYS A 157 13.60 -10.63 23.53
N ILE A 158 13.77 -11.23 22.35
CA ILE A 158 14.90 -12.13 22.05
C ILE A 158 16.12 -11.34 21.57
N LYS A 159 15.93 -10.34 20.72
CA LYS A 159 17.01 -9.64 19.99
C LYS A 159 17.25 -8.20 20.45
N GLY A 160 16.46 -7.71 21.41
CA GLY A 160 16.54 -6.34 21.92
C GLY A 160 15.63 -5.36 21.20
N GLU A 161 15.51 -4.17 21.77
CA GLU A 161 14.57 -3.12 21.30
C GLU A 161 14.87 -2.60 19.91
N GLU A 162 16.13 -2.50 19.55
CA GLU A 162 16.58 -1.98 18.25
C GLU A 162 16.09 -2.82 17.06
N ALA A 163 15.76 -4.11 17.27
CA ALA A 163 15.27 -4.98 16.23
C ALA A 163 13.84 -4.66 15.77
N ALA A 164 13.05 -3.98 16.59
CA ALA A 164 11.61 -3.82 16.39
C ALA A 164 11.08 -2.38 16.41
N ASP A 165 11.87 -1.37 16.75
CA ASP A 165 11.34 -0.10 17.24
C ASP A 165 11.15 1.02 16.22
N GLU A 166 11.58 0.87 15.01
CA GLU A 166 11.40 1.96 14.05
C GLU A 166 10.14 1.75 13.19
N VAL A 167 9.15 2.63 13.33
CA VAL A 167 7.90 2.53 12.59
C VAL A 167 8.13 2.51 11.08
N GLY A 168 7.62 1.46 10.45
CA GLY A 168 7.72 1.26 9.01
C GLY A 168 9.09 0.75 8.53
N ILE A 169 10.06 0.56 9.43
CA ILE A 169 11.35 -0.06 9.11
C ILE A 169 11.44 -1.39 9.84
N LEU A 170 11.44 -2.46 9.08
CA LEU A 170 11.72 -3.79 9.61
C LEU A 170 13.22 -4.04 9.49
N ARG A 171 13.93 -4.10 10.60
CA ARG A 171 15.39 -4.38 10.62
C ARG A 171 15.68 -5.87 10.71
N ASP A 172 14.87 -6.57 11.46
CA ASP A 172 15.06 -8.01 11.72
C ASP A 172 14.53 -8.87 10.57
N ASP A 173 15.30 -9.90 10.23
CA ASP A 173 14.97 -10.81 9.13
C ASP A 173 13.78 -11.73 9.45
N GLU A 174 13.52 -12.03 10.71
CA GLU A 174 12.34 -12.78 11.13
C GLU A 174 11.06 -11.96 10.83
N LEU A 175 11.10 -10.67 11.09
CA LEU A 175 9.97 -9.77 10.76
C LEU A 175 9.84 -9.52 9.25
N LYS A 176 10.92 -9.65 8.47
CA LYS A 176 10.89 -9.47 7.01
C LYS A 176 10.48 -10.75 6.30
N TYR A 177 11.12 -11.85 6.62
CA TYR A 177 11.12 -13.08 5.83
C TYR A 177 10.71 -14.32 6.63
N GLY A 178 10.56 -14.21 7.96
CA GLY A 178 10.11 -15.31 8.81
C GLY A 178 8.76 -15.85 8.34
N GLN A 179 8.57 -17.15 8.44
CA GLN A 179 7.38 -17.82 7.91
C GLN A 179 6.08 -17.21 8.44
N GLU A 180 6.00 -16.96 9.76
CA GLU A 180 4.82 -16.37 10.38
C GLU A 180 4.55 -14.94 9.85
N ALA A 181 5.59 -14.12 9.69
CA ALA A 181 5.47 -12.78 9.15
C ALA A 181 4.98 -12.78 7.69
N VAL A 182 5.45 -13.71 6.89
CA VAL A 182 5.02 -13.88 5.49
C VAL A 182 3.57 -14.35 5.42
N GLU A 183 3.17 -15.32 6.24
CA GLU A 183 1.80 -15.83 6.28
C GLU A 183 0.81 -14.75 6.72
N LEU A 184 1.13 -13.98 7.76
CA LEU A 184 0.30 -12.85 8.20
C LEU A 184 0.08 -11.82 7.10
N ARG A 185 1.14 -11.47 6.36
CA ARG A 185 1.03 -10.52 5.24
C ARG A 185 0.21 -11.08 4.08
N LYS A 186 0.40 -12.35 3.75
CA LYS A 186 -0.41 -13.02 2.71
C LYS A 186 -1.88 -13.02 3.09
N GLU A 187 -2.21 -13.44 4.30
CA GLU A 187 -3.58 -13.49 4.77
C GLU A 187 -4.23 -12.10 4.82
N CYS A 188 -3.52 -11.10 5.36
CA CYS A 188 -4.00 -9.72 5.38
C CYS A 188 -4.26 -9.21 3.95
N THR A 189 -3.35 -9.45 3.01
CA THR A 189 -3.50 -9.06 1.62
C THR A 189 -4.71 -9.71 0.96
N LEU A 190 -4.96 -10.99 1.23
CA LEU A 190 -6.13 -11.69 0.71
C LEU A 190 -7.44 -11.11 1.28
N ARG A 191 -7.46 -10.73 2.56
CA ARG A 191 -8.63 -10.06 3.16
C ARG A 191 -8.88 -8.70 2.52
N VAL A 192 -7.84 -7.90 2.28
CA VAL A 192 -7.97 -6.63 1.54
C VAL A 192 -8.53 -6.87 0.13
N ARG A 193 -7.97 -7.84 -0.59
CA ARG A 193 -8.43 -8.18 -1.94
C ARG A 193 -9.92 -8.60 -1.95
N LYS A 194 -10.36 -9.32 -0.93
CA LYS A 194 -11.76 -9.72 -0.77
C LYS A 194 -12.69 -8.52 -0.63
N GLU A 195 -12.28 -7.46 0.06
CA GLU A 195 -13.09 -6.24 0.18
C GLU A 195 -13.25 -5.53 -1.19
N VAL A 196 -12.19 -5.49 -2.01
CA VAL A 196 -12.30 -4.95 -3.36
C VAL A 196 -13.13 -5.86 -4.29
N LEU A 197 -13.04 -7.19 -4.12
CA LEU A 197 -13.88 -8.13 -4.87
C LEU A 197 -15.37 -7.93 -4.63
N LYS A 198 -15.78 -7.53 -3.43
CA LYS A 198 -17.18 -7.20 -3.14
C LYS A 198 -17.67 -6.08 -4.06
N LEU A 199 -16.86 -5.03 -4.26
CA LEU A 199 -17.23 -3.94 -5.18
C LEU A 199 -17.34 -4.43 -6.62
N ARG A 200 -16.39 -5.23 -7.07
CA ARG A 200 -16.42 -5.83 -8.41
C ARG A 200 -17.74 -6.57 -8.67
N VAL A 201 -18.18 -7.37 -7.70
CA VAL A 201 -19.46 -8.10 -7.79
C VAL A 201 -20.65 -7.14 -7.78
N GLN A 202 -20.62 -6.10 -6.95
CA GLN A 202 -21.66 -5.08 -6.90
C GLN A 202 -21.79 -4.31 -8.22
N GLN A 203 -20.69 -4.17 -8.99
CA GLN A 203 -20.71 -3.60 -10.33
C GLN A 203 -21.25 -4.57 -11.42
N GLY A 204 -21.69 -5.76 -11.02
CA GLY A 204 -22.29 -6.74 -11.94
C GLY A 204 -21.29 -7.67 -12.62
N TRP A 205 -20.02 -7.63 -12.25
CA TRP A 205 -19.03 -8.54 -12.79
C TRP A 205 -19.18 -9.95 -12.20
N PRO A 206 -18.99 -11.02 -12.98
CA PRO A 206 -19.14 -12.39 -12.52
C PRO A 206 -18.14 -12.73 -11.42
N ALA A 207 -18.42 -13.75 -10.64
CA ALA A 207 -17.49 -14.27 -9.65
C ALA A 207 -16.15 -14.61 -10.31
N GLU A 208 -15.07 -14.28 -9.63
CA GLU A 208 -13.72 -14.49 -10.12
C GLU A 208 -13.23 -15.90 -9.78
N ASP A 209 -12.39 -16.49 -10.66
CA ASP A 209 -11.70 -17.74 -10.34
C ASP A 209 -10.80 -17.51 -9.10
N PRO A 210 -10.94 -18.31 -8.03
CA PRO A 210 -10.07 -18.20 -6.85
C PRO A 210 -8.57 -18.24 -7.16
N LYS A 211 -8.19 -18.93 -8.25
CA LYS A 211 -6.79 -18.97 -8.72
C LYS A 211 -6.24 -17.61 -9.13
N ALA A 212 -7.10 -16.65 -9.46
CA ALA A 212 -6.66 -15.29 -9.81
C ALA A 212 -5.98 -14.56 -8.64
N SER A 213 -6.19 -15.02 -7.39
CA SER A 213 -5.48 -14.50 -6.22
C SER A 213 -4.05 -15.05 -6.06
N LEU A 214 -3.67 -16.06 -6.83
CA LEU A 214 -2.38 -16.75 -6.72
C LEU A 214 -1.36 -16.13 -7.68
N VAL A 215 -0.14 -15.93 -7.20
CA VAL A 215 0.98 -15.43 -8.01
C VAL A 215 1.30 -16.37 -9.17
N GLU A 216 1.19 -17.68 -8.93
CA GLU A 216 1.49 -18.73 -9.89
C GLU A 216 0.63 -18.64 -11.16
N THR A 217 -0.63 -18.27 -11.01
CA THR A 217 -1.56 -18.09 -12.14
C THR A 217 -1.05 -17.06 -13.13
N TRP A 218 -0.40 -16.01 -12.64
CA TRP A 218 0.06 -14.88 -13.45
C TRP A 218 1.50 -15.04 -13.96
N ARG A 219 2.27 -15.97 -13.40
CA ARG A 219 3.61 -16.30 -13.91
C ARG A 219 3.58 -16.98 -15.29
N GLN A 220 2.46 -17.62 -15.62
CA GLN A 220 2.27 -18.31 -16.90
C GLN A 220 1.72 -17.39 -18.00
N GLU A 221 1.29 -16.19 -17.67
CA GLU A 221 1.01 -15.20 -18.70
C GLU A 221 2.33 -14.84 -19.36
N GLY A 222 2.53 -15.38 -20.56
CA GLY A 222 3.69 -15.06 -21.39
C GLY A 222 3.85 -13.54 -21.44
N ASP A 223 5.08 -13.10 -21.49
CA ASP A 223 5.49 -11.70 -21.46
C ASP A 223 4.80 -10.90 -22.56
N THR A 224 3.55 -10.47 -22.32
CA THR A 224 2.79 -9.59 -23.20
C THR A 224 3.31 -8.15 -23.13
N SER A 225 4.14 -7.85 -22.16
CA SER A 225 4.88 -6.62 -22.09
C SER A 225 6.31 -6.85 -22.60
N LYS A 226 6.58 -6.46 -23.82
CA LYS A 226 7.94 -6.21 -24.33
C LYS A 226 8.65 -5.08 -23.56
N ARG A 227 8.31 -4.89 -22.31
CA ARG A 227 8.94 -4.02 -21.35
C ARG A 227 9.64 -4.87 -20.29
N ASP A 228 10.74 -5.49 -20.71
CA ASP A 228 11.87 -5.69 -19.82
C ASP A 228 12.41 -4.31 -19.45
N GLY A 229 11.61 -3.57 -18.66
CA GLY A 229 11.96 -2.22 -18.27
C GLY A 229 12.81 -2.29 -17.03
N LYS A 230 14.10 -2.12 -17.17
CA LYS A 230 14.87 -1.51 -16.09
C LYS A 230 14.23 -0.16 -15.81
N MET A 231 13.88 0.08 -14.54
CA MET A 231 13.58 1.42 -14.07
C MET A 231 14.76 2.33 -14.34
N GLN A 232 14.57 3.64 -14.44
CA GLN A 232 15.65 4.60 -14.64
C GLN A 232 16.76 4.50 -13.58
N ASP A 233 16.43 3.97 -12.40
CA ASP A 233 17.37 3.68 -11.31
C ASP A 233 18.13 2.35 -11.46
N GLY A 234 17.93 1.63 -12.57
CA GLY A 234 18.56 0.33 -12.83
C GLY A 234 17.95 -0.85 -12.10
N SER A 235 16.91 -0.65 -11.30
CA SER A 235 16.20 -1.74 -10.61
C SER A 235 15.28 -2.51 -11.56
N TRP A 236 15.20 -3.82 -11.36
CA TRP A 236 14.23 -4.66 -12.04
C TRP A 236 12.94 -4.67 -11.24
N ILE A 237 11.80 -4.51 -11.88
CA ILE A 237 10.51 -4.86 -11.27
C ILE A 237 10.49 -6.39 -11.19
N ARG A 238 11.03 -6.96 -10.13
CA ARG A 238 10.83 -8.38 -9.84
C ARG A 238 9.46 -8.54 -9.22
N ASP A 239 8.62 -9.32 -9.87
CA ASP A 239 7.43 -9.91 -9.23
C ASP A 239 7.93 -10.92 -8.19
N THR A 240 8.19 -10.46 -6.99
CA THR A 240 8.44 -11.31 -5.81
C THR A 240 7.36 -11.09 -4.80
#